data_0edecfda89d975fe45b6e3dfb3705b7c
#
_entry.id   0edecfda89d975fe45b6e3dfb3705b7c
#
_cell.length_a   1.000
_cell.length_b   1.000
_cell.length_c   1.000
_cell.angle_alpha   90.00
_cell.angle_beta   90.00
_cell.angle_gamma   90.00
#
_symmetry.space_group_name_H-M   'P 1'
#
loop_
_entity.id
_entity.type
_entity.pdbx_description
1 polymer ?
#
loop_
_entity_poly.entity_id
_entity_poly.type
_entity_poly.pdbx_seq_one_letter_code
_entity_poly.pdbx_strand_id
1 'polypeptide(L)'
;MIQIKTAHEIELMRASGLVTAGALKAVRAAVRPGVSTGELDAVAEDHIRSQGAVPNFLGYHGFTGTICASINDEIVHGIPNPDRRLVEGDNISIDCGAILNGWHSDSAVTVTVGEPSAEDAALMEVTERSMWAGLARALAGGRLTDISAAVGETITAEPHPYGIVDNYGGHGIGTEMHQDPHVLNYGRPGRGPKLVPGLALAIEPMVTVGDPATVELDDGWTVVTKDGSRAAHFEHTVAITPEGPWVLTAEDGGVAGLAPFGVTPRT
;
A
#
# COMPACT_ATOMS: atom_id res chain seq x y z
N MET A 1 9.78 14.08 -13.74
CA MET A 1 10.18 15.22 -12.84
C MET A 1 9.33 15.14 -11.59
N ILE A 2 9.94 15.25 -10.41
CA ILE A 2 9.20 15.16 -9.13
C ILE A 2 8.23 16.34 -9.01
N GLN A 3 6.95 16.05 -8.77
CA GLN A 3 5.90 17.03 -8.54
C GLN A 3 5.87 17.44 -7.05
N ILE A 4 6.11 18.70 -6.77
CA ILE A 4 6.00 19.28 -5.41
C ILE A 4 4.65 19.98 -5.29
N LYS A 5 3.86 19.58 -4.32
CA LYS A 5 2.51 20.06 -4.05
C LYS A 5 2.55 21.24 -3.08
N THR A 6 1.68 22.19 -3.26
CA THR A 6 1.38 23.23 -2.27
C THR A 6 0.64 22.62 -1.06
N ALA A 7 0.58 23.37 0.04
CA ALA A 7 -0.18 22.92 1.23
C ALA A 7 -1.66 22.64 0.89
N HIS A 8 -2.26 23.50 0.04
CA HIS A 8 -3.65 23.32 -0.41
C HIS A 8 -3.83 22.04 -1.25
N GLU A 9 -2.88 21.73 -2.14
CA GLU A 9 -2.94 20.50 -2.95
C GLU A 9 -2.79 19.25 -2.08
N ILE A 10 -1.98 19.29 -1.01
CA ILE A 10 -1.89 18.20 -0.03
C ILE A 10 -3.23 18.01 0.71
N GLU A 11 -3.96 19.10 1.04
CA GLU A 11 -5.32 19.00 1.61
C GLU A 11 -6.29 18.31 0.62
N LEU A 12 -6.20 18.60 -0.67
CA LEU A 12 -7.00 17.93 -1.69
C LEU A 12 -6.64 16.44 -1.80
N MET A 13 -5.33 16.10 -1.74
CA MET A 13 -4.88 14.71 -1.67
C MET A 13 -5.35 14.00 -0.40
N ARG A 14 -5.38 14.71 0.74
CA ARG A 14 -5.93 14.18 2.00
C ARG A 14 -7.41 13.80 1.84
N ALA A 15 -8.20 14.63 1.18
CA ALA A 15 -9.60 14.33 0.93
C ALA A 15 -9.76 13.04 0.08
N SER A 16 -8.93 12.86 -0.95
CA SER A 16 -8.87 11.61 -1.73
C SER A 16 -8.43 10.42 -0.87
N GLY A 17 -7.40 10.61 -0.04
CA GLY A 17 -6.88 9.60 0.87
C GLY A 17 -7.92 9.08 1.87
N LEU A 18 -8.79 9.94 2.37
CA LEU A 18 -9.90 9.54 3.25
C LEU A 18 -10.96 8.72 2.52
N VAL A 19 -11.20 8.97 1.23
CA VAL A 19 -12.07 8.12 0.41
C VAL A 19 -11.48 6.72 0.29
N THR A 20 -10.19 6.59 -0.04
CA THR A 20 -9.49 5.30 -0.10
C THR A 20 -9.50 4.57 1.25
N ALA A 21 -9.21 5.27 2.35
CA ALA A 21 -9.28 4.68 3.70
C ALA A 21 -10.68 4.12 4.01
N GLY A 22 -11.73 4.86 3.66
CA GLY A 22 -13.12 4.44 3.83
C GLY A 22 -13.48 3.23 2.96
N ALA A 23 -13.00 3.18 1.72
CA ALA A 23 -13.20 2.05 0.82
C ALA A 23 -12.53 0.77 1.37
N LEU A 24 -11.24 0.85 1.76
CA LEU A 24 -10.53 -0.28 2.38
C LEU A 24 -11.21 -0.76 3.66
N LYS A 25 -11.68 0.15 4.50
CA LYS A 25 -12.44 -0.19 5.71
C LYS A 25 -13.73 -0.95 5.38
N ALA A 26 -14.48 -0.52 4.36
CA ALA A 26 -15.69 -1.20 3.92
C ALA A 26 -15.40 -2.59 3.35
N VAL A 27 -14.36 -2.72 2.52
CA VAL A 27 -13.93 -4.00 1.94
C VAL A 27 -13.46 -4.96 3.03
N ARG A 28 -12.62 -4.52 3.96
CA ARG A 28 -12.16 -5.34 5.10
C ARG A 28 -13.34 -5.88 5.93
N ALA A 29 -14.36 -5.07 6.18
CA ALA A 29 -15.55 -5.50 6.91
C ALA A 29 -16.40 -6.53 6.13
N ALA A 30 -16.26 -6.59 4.80
CA ALA A 30 -16.95 -7.54 3.95
C ALA A 30 -16.19 -8.87 3.77
N VAL A 31 -14.89 -8.93 4.12
CA VAL A 31 -14.07 -10.14 4.03
C VAL A 31 -14.62 -11.22 4.97
N ARG A 32 -14.97 -12.37 4.40
CA ARG A 32 -15.47 -13.56 5.10
C ARG A 32 -15.39 -14.76 4.19
N PRO A 33 -15.45 -16.00 4.72
CA PRO A 33 -15.54 -17.18 3.87
C PRO A 33 -16.77 -17.11 2.93
N GLY A 34 -16.56 -17.49 1.67
CA GLY A 34 -17.58 -17.52 0.62
C GLY A 34 -17.83 -16.21 -0.13
N VAL A 35 -17.33 -15.06 0.35
CA VAL A 35 -17.36 -13.82 -0.44
C VAL A 35 -16.44 -13.95 -1.65
N SER A 36 -16.83 -13.45 -2.82
CA SER A 36 -15.95 -13.43 -3.98
C SER A 36 -15.13 -12.15 -4.03
N THR A 37 -13.97 -12.21 -4.71
CA THR A 37 -13.15 -11.00 -4.93
C THR A 37 -13.89 -9.97 -5.77
N GLY A 38 -14.78 -10.40 -6.68
CA GLY A 38 -15.67 -9.50 -7.43
C GLY A 38 -16.72 -8.80 -6.55
N GLU A 39 -17.25 -9.48 -5.51
CA GLU A 39 -18.15 -8.84 -4.54
C GLU A 39 -17.40 -7.79 -3.70
N LEU A 40 -16.13 -8.04 -3.34
CA LEU A 40 -15.27 -7.07 -2.63
C LEU A 40 -14.94 -5.86 -3.51
N ASP A 41 -14.68 -6.09 -4.79
CA ASP A 41 -14.47 -5.03 -5.79
C ASP A 41 -15.67 -4.08 -5.88
N ALA A 42 -16.88 -4.65 -5.96
CA ALA A 42 -18.13 -3.87 -5.99
C ALA A 42 -18.32 -3.03 -4.72
N VAL A 43 -17.96 -3.55 -3.54
CA VAL A 43 -18.01 -2.78 -2.27
C VAL A 43 -17.09 -1.56 -2.32
N ALA A 44 -15.87 -1.71 -2.86
CA ALA A 44 -14.95 -0.60 -3.02
C ALA A 44 -15.49 0.44 -4.01
N GLU A 45 -15.97 -0.01 -5.17
CA GLU A 45 -16.50 0.88 -6.21
C GLU A 45 -17.70 1.69 -5.70
N ASP A 46 -18.65 1.04 -5.04
CA ASP A 46 -19.83 1.68 -4.46
C ASP A 46 -19.41 2.76 -3.43
N HIS A 47 -18.46 2.44 -2.55
CA HIS A 47 -17.98 3.42 -1.58
C HIS A 47 -17.33 4.62 -2.28
N ILE A 48 -16.35 4.40 -3.17
CA ILE A 48 -15.61 5.46 -3.86
C ILE A 48 -16.58 6.38 -4.61
N ARG A 49 -17.50 5.80 -5.40
CA ARG A 49 -18.46 6.58 -6.17
C ARG A 49 -19.46 7.34 -5.30
N SER A 50 -19.89 6.76 -4.16
CA SER A 50 -20.77 7.45 -3.20
C SER A 50 -20.15 8.72 -2.61
N GLN A 51 -18.82 8.79 -2.57
CA GLN A 51 -18.06 9.97 -2.12
C GLN A 51 -17.78 10.98 -3.25
N GLY A 52 -18.32 10.77 -4.45
CA GLY A 52 -18.08 11.63 -5.61
C GLY A 52 -16.68 11.47 -6.23
N ALA A 53 -15.96 10.41 -5.86
CA ALA A 53 -14.66 10.07 -6.41
C ALA A 53 -14.76 9.02 -7.54
N VAL A 54 -13.64 8.76 -8.19
CA VAL A 54 -13.50 7.76 -9.26
C VAL A 54 -12.49 6.70 -8.82
N PRO A 55 -12.73 5.39 -9.06
CA PRO A 55 -11.73 4.35 -8.84
C PRO A 55 -10.43 4.64 -9.61
N ASN A 56 -9.30 4.48 -8.93
CA ASN A 56 -8.00 4.83 -9.49
C ASN A 56 -7.50 3.79 -10.51
N PHE A 57 -7.76 2.50 -10.23
CA PHE A 57 -7.24 1.38 -11.02
C PHE A 57 -8.11 1.00 -12.21
N LEU A 58 -9.43 1.21 -12.11
CA LEU A 58 -10.38 0.81 -13.16
C LEU A 58 -10.09 1.52 -14.49
N GLY A 59 -9.63 0.76 -15.48
CA GLY A 59 -9.24 1.25 -16.79
C GLY A 59 -7.77 1.70 -16.90
N TYR A 60 -7.02 1.74 -15.79
CA TYR A 60 -5.60 2.10 -15.81
C TYR A 60 -4.80 1.05 -16.58
N HIS A 61 -4.20 1.44 -17.71
CA HIS A 61 -3.54 0.53 -18.67
C HIS A 61 -4.35 -0.72 -19.04
N GLY A 62 -5.69 -0.65 -18.92
CA GLY A 62 -6.59 -1.76 -19.25
C GLY A 62 -6.93 -2.68 -18.06
N PHE A 63 -6.50 -2.37 -16.82
CA PHE A 63 -6.92 -3.10 -15.64
C PHE A 63 -8.44 -3.01 -15.46
N THR A 64 -9.08 -4.12 -15.08
CA THR A 64 -10.55 -4.23 -15.12
C THR A 64 -11.23 -4.14 -13.76
N GLY A 65 -10.46 -4.07 -12.67
CA GLY A 65 -10.97 -3.97 -11.30
C GLY A 65 -10.89 -2.56 -10.73
N THR A 66 -11.71 -2.31 -9.72
CA THR A 66 -11.63 -1.13 -8.84
C THR A 66 -10.50 -1.29 -7.82
N ILE A 67 -10.29 -2.54 -7.36
CA ILE A 67 -9.22 -2.93 -6.44
C ILE A 67 -8.32 -3.97 -7.10
N CYS A 68 -7.11 -4.15 -6.57
CA CYS A 68 -6.40 -5.41 -6.72
C CYS A 68 -6.76 -6.32 -5.54
N ALA A 69 -7.02 -7.60 -5.81
CA ALA A 69 -7.45 -8.60 -4.84
C ALA A 69 -6.57 -9.83 -4.96
N SER A 70 -5.43 -9.81 -4.27
CA SER A 70 -4.34 -10.79 -4.40
C SER A 70 -4.39 -11.79 -3.25
N ILE A 71 -4.52 -13.09 -3.54
CA ILE A 71 -4.77 -14.14 -2.55
C ILE A 71 -3.52 -15.01 -2.36
N ASN A 72 -3.10 -15.24 -1.11
CA ASN A 72 -2.05 -16.16 -0.69
C ASN A 72 -0.68 -15.88 -1.31
N ASP A 73 -0.29 -16.60 -2.38
CA ASP A 73 0.96 -16.44 -3.12
C ASP A 73 0.92 -15.34 -4.18
N GLU A 74 -0.25 -14.74 -4.41
CA GLU A 74 -0.35 -13.53 -5.20
C GLU A 74 0.16 -12.34 -4.39
N ILE A 75 1.15 -11.67 -4.93
CA ILE A 75 1.80 -10.53 -4.28
C ILE A 75 0.96 -9.27 -4.49
N VAL A 76 0.70 -8.94 -5.77
CA VAL A 76 -0.03 -7.74 -6.21
C VAL A 76 -0.80 -8.00 -7.51
N HIS A 77 -1.66 -7.07 -7.87
CA HIS A 77 -2.39 -6.96 -9.13
C HIS A 77 -3.35 -8.12 -9.42
N GLY A 78 -3.76 -8.89 -8.41
CA GLY A 78 -4.81 -9.91 -8.57
C GLY A 78 -6.10 -9.29 -9.11
N ILE A 79 -6.61 -9.82 -10.23
CA ILE A 79 -7.83 -9.28 -10.87
C ILE A 79 -9.06 -9.79 -10.11
N PRO A 80 -9.95 -8.91 -9.63
CA PRO A 80 -11.20 -9.31 -9.01
C PRO A 80 -12.06 -10.18 -9.93
N ASN A 81 -12.63 -11.26 -9.38
CA ASN A 81 -13.41 -12.22 -10.14
C ASN A 81 -14.65 -12.65 -9.33
N PRO A 82 -15.89 -12.60 -9.89
CA PRO A 82 -17.10 -13.01 -9.20
C PRO A 82 -17.15 -14.50 -8.85
N ASP A 83 -16.40 -15.33 -9.56
CA ASP A 83 -16.35 -16.77 -9.32
C ASP A 83 -15.26 -17.18 -8.34
N ARG A 84 -14.32 -16.29 -8.02
CA ARG A 84 -13.21 -16.56 -7.09
C ARG A 84 -13.62 -16.21 -5.67
N ARG A 85 -13.96 -17.27 -4.90
CA ARG A 85 -14.46 -17.13 -3.53
C ARG A 85 -13.37 -17.41 -2.51
N LEU A 86 -13.32 -16.56 -1.49
CA LEU A 86 -12.43 -16.71 -0.35
C LEU A 86 -12.85 -17.91 0.52
N VAL A 87 -11.86 -18.61 1.05
CA VAL A 87 -12.05 -19.68 2.02
C VAL A 87 -11.37 -19.36 3.35
N GLU A 88 -11.75 -20.02 4.40
CA GLU A 88 -11.14 -19.89 5.72
C GLU A 88 -9.62 -20.14 5.64
N GLY A 89 -8.83 -19.25 6.22
CA GLY A 89 -7.38 -19.31 6.19
C GLY A 89 -6.70 -18.70 4.97
N ASP A 90 -7.44 -18.14 3.99
CA ASP A 90 -6.83 -17.35 2.94
C ASP A 90 -6.30 -16.02 3.50
N ASN A 91 -5.14 -15.59 3.04
CA ASN A 91 -4.70 -14.20 3.14
C ASN A 91 -5.11 -13.47 1.86
N ILE A 92 -5.66 -12.29 1.99
CA ILE A 92 -5.96 -11.42 0.84
C ILE A 92 -5.32 -10.05 1.03
N SER A 93 -4.47 -9.67 0.08
CA SER A 93 -3.98 -8.29 -0.06
C SER A 93 -4.97 -7.52 -0.92
N ILE A 94 -5.52 -6.46 -0.34
CA ILE A 94 -6.49 -5.56 -0.97
C ILE A 94 -5.81 -4.23 -1.18
N ASP A 95 -5.62 -3.87 -2.43
CA ASP A 95 -5.03 -2.60 -2.82
C ASP A 95 -6.10 -1.75 -3.51
N CYS A 96 -6.21 -0.50 -3.11
CA CYS A 96 -7.31 0.39 -3.50
C CYS A 96 -6.84 1.84 -3.60
N GLY A 97 -7.21 2.48 -4.70
CA GLY A 97 -6.97 3.90 -4.89
C GLY A 97 -8.21 4.66 -5.36
N ALA A 98 -8.22 5.95 -5.10
CA ALA A 98 -9.28 6.86 -5.52
C ALA A 98 -8.74 8.11 -6.19
N ILE A 99 -9.54 8.71 -7.06
CA ILE A 99 -9.29 10.03 -7.64
C ILE A 99 -10.42 10.96 -7.20
N LEU A 100 -10.08 11.99 -6.43
CA LEU A 100 -11.03 13.02 -6.05
C LEU A 100 -10.52 14.40 -6.49
N ASN A 101 -11.31 15.11 -7.26
CA ASN A 101 -10.95 16.43 -7.82
C ASN A 101 -9.60 16.43 -8.58
N GLY A 102 -9.28 15.32 -9.26
CA GLY A 102 -8.03 15.17 -10.03
C GLY A 102 -6.80 14.79 -9.20
N TRP A 103 -6.96 14.49 -7.90
CA TRP A 103 -5.89 14.06 -7.01
C TRP A 103 -6.03 12.58 -6.67
N HIS A 104 -4.94 11.84 -6.87
CA HIS A 104 -4.86 10.41 -6.61
C HIS A 104 -4.48 10.13 -5.16
N SER A 105 -4.95 8.99 -4.66
CA SER A 105 -4.51 8.36 -3.42
C SER A 105 -4.43 6.86 -3.60
N ASP A 106 -3.56 6.20 -2.84
CA ASP A 106 -3.27 4.77 -2.95
C ASP A 106 -2.97 4.19 -1.58
N SER A 107 -3.49 2.97 -1.32
CA SER A 107 -3.26 2.28 -0.06
C SER A 107 -3.65 0.81 -0.15
N ALA A 108 -2.87 -0.06 0.52
CA ALA A 108 -3.11 -1.49 0.58
C ALA A 108 -3.07 -2.05 1.99
N VAL A 109 -3.78 -3.16 2.18
CA VAL A 109 -3.78 -3.93 3.42
C VAL A 109 -3.93 -5.41 3.14
N THR A 110 -3.20 -6.25 3.89
CA THR A 110 -3.41 -7.70 3.90
C THR A 110 -4.21 -8.10 5.13
N VAL A 111 -5.21 -8.95 4.93
CA VAL A 111 -6.03 -9.52 6.00
C VAL A 111 -6.23 -11.01 5.78
N THR A 112 -6.41 -11.76 6.88
CA THR A 112 -6.76 -13.18 6.82
C THR A 112 -8.27 -13.37 6.86
N VAL A 113 -8.78 -14.33 6.11
CA VAL A 113 -10.17 -14.79 6.17
C VAL A 113 -10.32 -15.72 7.37
N GLY A 114 -10.96 -15.22 8.42
CA GLY A 114 -11.02 -15.89 9.73
C GLY A 114 -9.77 -15.64 10.58
N GLU A 115 -9.32 -16.65 11.30
CA GLU A 115 -8.16 -16.52 12.20
C GLU A 115 -6.85 -16.81 11.45
N PRO A 116 -5.84 -15.92 11.54
CA PRO A 116 -4.55 -16.13 10.90
C PRO A 116 -3.78 -17.29 11.55
N SER A 117 -3.02 -18.04 10.74
CA SER A 117 -1.97 -18.89 11.28
C SER A 117 -0.88 -18.04 11.96
N ALA A 118 -0.04 -18.65 12.79
CA ALA A 118 1.08 -17.94 13.41
C ALA A 118 2.07 -17.37 12.36
N GLU A 119 2.26 -18.08 11.25
CA GLU A 119 3.11 -17.67 10.13
C GLU A 119 2.50 -16.46 9.40
N ASP A 120 1.20 -16.52 9.10
CA ASP A 120 0.49 -15.42 8.43
C ASP A 120 0.45 -14.17 9.30
N ALA A 121 0.17 -14.33 10.60
CA ALA A 121 0.18 -13.21 11.54
C ALA A 121 1.56 -12.53 11.59
N ALA A 122 2.64 -13.31 11.65
CA ALA A 122 4.01 -12.81 11.66
C ALA A 122 4.38 -12.11 10.33
N LEU A 123 3.98 -12.68 9.19
CA LEU A 123 4.19 -12.08 7.88
C LEU A 123 3.50 -10.72 7.76
N MET A 124 2.22 -10.65 8.12
CA MET A 124 1.46 -9.40 8.09
C MET A 124 2.04 -8.37 9.06
N GLU A 125 2.38 -8.78 10.29
CA GLU A 125 2.99 -7.88 11.29
C GLU A 125 4.30 -7.28 10.80
N VAL A 126 5.23 -8.07 10.29
CA VAL A 126 6.52 -7.55 9.81
C VAL A 126 6.33 -6.62 8.61
N THR A 127 5.42 -6.96 7.69
CA THR A 127 5.15 -6.15 6.51
C THR A 127 4.58 -4.79 6.90
N GLU A 128 3.53 -4.77 7.73
CA GLU A 128 2.91 -3.54 8.20
C GLU A 128 3.89 -2.69 9.02
N ARG A 129 4.62 -3.30 9.95
CA ARG A 129 5.62 -2.61 10.77
C ARG A 129 6.74 -2.01 9.92
N SER A 130 7.18 -2.69 8.87
CA SER A 130 8.20 -2.19 7.95
C SER A 130 7.71 -0.96 7.18
N MET A 131 6.45 -0.95 6.74
CA MET A 131 5.82 0.22 6.13
C MET A 131 5.83 1.41 7.09
N TRP A 132 5.40 1.23 8.34
CA TRP A 132 5.41 2.29 9.35
C TRP A 132 6.82 2.79 9.69
N ALA A 133 7.82 1.90 9.68
CA ALA A 133 9.23 2.28 9.84
C ALA A 133 9.69 3.19 8.69
N GLY A 134 9.30 2.88 7.45
CA GLY A 134 9.54 3.74 6.29
C GLY A 134 8.83 5.08 6.40
N LEU A 135 7.54 5.08 6.73
CA LEU A 135 6.72 6.30 6.94
C LEU A 135 7.33 7.21 8.02
N ALA A 136 7.90 6.64 9.08
CA ALA A 136 8.57 7.39 10.14
C ALA A 136 9.85 8.11 9.66
N ARG A 137 10.40 7.73 8.50
CA ARG A 137 11.54 8.41 7.86
C ARG A 137 11.14 9.42 6.78
N ALA A 138 9.85 9.56 6.50
CA ALA A 138 9.31 10.54 5.56
C ALA A 138 9.37 11.97 6.13
N LEU A 139 10.56 12.42 6.52
CA LEU A 139 10.82 13.69 7.22
C LEU A 139 11.52 14.70 6.31
N ALA A 140 11.09 15.97 6.41
CA ALA A 140 11.72 17.05 5.66
C ALA A 140 13.22 17.16 5.99
N GLY A 141 14.06 17.22 4.96
CA GLY A 141 15.52 17.30 5.07
C GLY A 141 16.23 15.96 4.94
N GLY A 142 15.56 14.84 5.12
CA GLY A 142 16.07 13.49 4.86
C GLY A 142 16.31 13.19 3.38
N ARG A 143 16.64 11.96 3.08
CA ARG A 143 16.84 11.44 1.73
C ARG A 143 15.86 10.31 1.44
N LEU A 144 15.50 10.13 0.17
CA LEU A 144 14.53 9.09 -0.24
C LEU A 144 14.91 7.71 0.30
N THR A 145 16.18 7.35 0.22
CA THR A 145 16.63 6.02 0.66
C THR A 145 16.72 5.86 2.18
N ASP A 146 16.47 6.90 2.98
CA ASP A 146 16.28 6.74 4.43
C ASP A 146 14.98 5.97 4.69
N ILE A 147 13.94 6.18 3.85
CA ILE A 147 12.70 5.42 3.84
C ILE A 147 12.98 3.96 3.45
N SER A 148 13.62 3.76 2.30
CA SER A 148 13.95 2.43 1.77
C SER A 148 14.77 1.58 2.74
N ALA A 149 15.77 2.19 3.38
CA ALA A 149 16.61 1.52 4.36
C ALA A 149 15.81 1.10 5.61
N ALA A 150 14.95 1.98 6.13
CA ALA A 150 14.14 1.67 7.31
C ALA A 150 13.16 0.51 7.05
N VAL A 151 12.55 0.45 5.87
CA VAL A 151 11.72 -0.70 5.45
C VAL A 151 12.54 -1.97 5.46
N GLY A 152 13.64 -2.01 4.69
CA GLY A 152 14.46 -3.21 4.53
C GLY A 152 15.14 -3.67 5.82
N GLU A 153 15.65 -2.75 6.64
CA GLU A 153 16.24 -3.06 7.94
C GLU A 153 15.23 -3.69 8.91
N THR A 154 13.98 -3.22 8.90
CA THR A 154 12.92 -3.79 9.74
C THR A 154 12.62 -5.23 9.35
N ILE A 155 12.55 -5.54 8.06
CA ILE A 155 12.29 -6.90 7.56
C ILE A 155 13.49 -7.82 7.84
N THR A 156 14.70 -7.37 7.53
CA THR A 156 15.90 -8.19 7.65
C THR A 156 16.38 -8.39 9.11
N ALA A 157 15.84 -7.62 10.05
CA ALA A 157 16.10 -7.81 11.49
C ALA A 157 15.33 -9.00 12.09
N GLU A 158 14.35 -9.54 11.36
CA GLU A 158 13.57 -10.68 11.81
C GLU A 158 14.39 -11.97 11.83
N PRO A 159 14.12 -12.88 12.79
CA PRO A 159 14.79 -14.19 12.81
C PRO A 159 14.46 -15.06 11.58
N HIS A 160 13.25 -14.93 11.01
CA HIS A 160 12.86 -15.58 9.77
C HIS A 160 13.37 -14.76 8.59
N PRO A 161 14.02 -15.41 7.60
CA PRO A 161 14.56 -14.72 6.43
C PRO A 161 13.48 -14.40 5.39
N TYR A 162 12.63 -13.43 5.66
CA TYR A 162 11.60 -12.97 4.72
C TYR A 162 12.21 -12.44 3.42
N GLY A 163 11.52 -12.72 2.30
CA GLY A 163 11.85 -12.13 1.00
C GLY A 163 11.29 -10.71 0.87
N ILE A 164 12.09 -9.79 0.31
CA ILE A 164 11.65 -8.44 -0.06
C ILE A 164 11.54 -8.39 -1.57
N VAL A 165 10.33 -8.17 -2.08
CA VAL A 165 10.11 -8.06 -3.54
C VAL A 165 10.83 -6.83 -4.05
N ASP A 166 11.61 -6.97 -5.12
CA ASP A 166 12.52 -5.92 -5.62
C ASP A 166 12.10 -5.31 -6.97
N ASN A 167 11.21 -5.98 -7.72
CA ASN A 167 10.73 -5.52 -9.04
C ASN A 167 9.58 -4.50 -8.92
N TYR A 168 8.96 -4.42 -7.76
CA TYR A 168 7.84 -3.53 -7.45
C TYR A 168 8.19 -2.71 -6.22
N GLY A 169 7.56 -1.56 -6.08
CA GLY A 169 7.83 -0.69 -4.94
C GLY A 169 7.12 0.64 -5.07
N GLY A 170 7.27 1.46 -4.05
CA GLY A 170 6.60 2.73 -3.90
C GLY A 170 6.96 3.76 -4.96
N HIS A 171 6.20 4.82 -5.00
CA HIS A 171 6.30 5.83 -6.04
C HIS A 171 5.87 7.21 -5.55
N GLY A 172 6.22 8.24 -6.30
CA GLY A 172 5.57 9.53 -6.17
C GLY A 172 4.11 9.45 -6.60
N ILE A 173 3.25 10.26 -6.01
CA ILE A 173 1.83 10.29 -6.31
C ILE A 173 1.29 11.73 -6.25
N GLY A 174 0.26 12.03 -7.05
CA GLY A 174 -0.30 13.38 -7.09
C GLY A 174 -1.44 13.50 -8.08
N THR A 175 -1.23 14.24 -9.18
CA THR A 175 -2.18 14.33 -10.31
C THR A 175 -2.13 13.12 -11.24
N GLU A 176 -1.20 12.21 -11.00
CA GLU A 176 -1.09 10.89 -11.63
C GLU A 176 -0.82 9.88 -10.51
N MET A 177 -1.22 8.63 -10.72
CA MET A 177 -1.03 7.56 -9.76
C MET A 177 0.46 7.29 -9.56
N HIS A 178 1.18 6.97 -10.61
CA HIS A 178 2.59 6.69 -10.56
C HIS A 178 3.41 7.87 -11.09
N GLN A 179 4.18 8.49 -10.21
CA GLN A 179 5.09 9.59 -10.51
C GLN A 179 6.50 9.30 -9.98
N ASP A 180 7.48 10.08 -10.44
CA ASP A 180 8.78 10.14 -9.76
C ASP A 180 8.63 10.65 -8.32
N PRO A 181 9.48 10.17 -7.40
CA PRO A 181 10.52 9.17 -7.55
C PRO A 181 9.99 7.75 -7.30
N HIS A 182 10.67 6.73 -7.84
CA HIS A 182 10.48 5.35 -7.40
C HIS A 182 11.07 5.14 -6.01
N VAL A 183 10.35 4.43 -5.11
CA VAL A 183 10.72 4.19 -3.71
C VAL A 183 10.95 2.70 -3.50
N LEU A 184 12.19 2.29 -3.37
CA LEU A 184 12.54 0.91 -3.08
C LEU A 184 12.23 0.56 -1.61
N ASN A 185 11.98 -0.72 -1.35
CA ASN A 185 11.76 -1.27 -0.01
C ASN A 185 13.05 -1.79 0.65
N TYR A 186 14.20 -1.43 0.11
CA TYR A 186 15.54 -1.81 0.57
C TYR A 186 16.57 -0.80 0.10
N GLY A 187 17.77 -0.83 0.67
CA GLY A 187 18.89 -0.02 0.22
C GLY A 187 19.70 0.58 1.34
N ARG A 188 20.68 1.42 0.96
CA ARG A 188 21.53 2.14 1.92
C ARG A 188 20.97 3.55 2.15
N PRO A 189 20.91 4.02 3.42
CA PRO A 189 20.38 5.36 3.72
C PRO A 189 21.24 6.48 3.15
N GLY A 190 20.70 7.69 3.14
CA GLY A 190 21.43 8.94 2.80
C GLY A 190 21.56 9.22 1.31
N ARG A 191 20.80 8.55 0.44
CA ARG A 191 20.89 8.69 -1.02
C ARG A 191 19.56 9.11 -1.65
N GLY A 192 19.62 9.36 -2.97
CA GLY A 192 18.44 9.75 -3.77
C GLY A 192 17.99 11.20 -3.54
N PRO A 193 16.82 11.57 -4.05
CA PRO A 193 16.26 12.91 -3.89
C PRO A 193 16.14 13.31 -2.41
N LYS A 194 16.26 14.61 -2.16
CA LYS A 194 16.01 15.18 -0.84
C LYS A 194 14.51 15.19 -0.57
N LEU A 195 14.09 14.77 0.61
CA LEU A 195 12.72 14.88 1.06
C LEU A 195 12.44 16.35 1.40
N VAL A 196 11.49 16.93 0.70
CA VAL A 196 11.11 18.34 0.87
C VAL A 196 9.62 18.45 1.11
N PRO A 197 9.15 19.49 1.86
CA PRO A 197 7.72 19.73 2.01
C PRO A 197 7.00 19.82 0.67
N GLY A 198 5.84 19.18 0.57
CA GLY A 198 5.05 19.07 -0.66
C GLY A 198 5.33 17.85 -1.52
N LEU A 199 6.36 17.06 -1.21
CA LEU A 199 6.55 15.73 -1.81
C LEU A 199 5.53 14.76 -1.21
N ALA A 200 4.83 14.00 -2.07
CA ALA A 200 3.92 12.93 -1.66
C ALA A 200 4.36 11.61 -2.29
N LEU A 201 4.34 10.54 -1.50
CA LEU A 201 4.85 9.21 -1.84
C LEU A 201 3.86 8.13 -1.40
N ALA A 202 3.75 7.06 -2.19
CA ALA A 202 3.27 5.75 -1.76
C ALA A 202 4.45 4.97 -1.19
N ILE A 203 4.28 4.36 -0.02
CA ILE A 203 5.27 3.49 0.62
C ILE A 203 4.60 2.14 0.83
N GLU A 204 5.09 1.12 0.12
CA GLU A 204 4.36 -0.12 -0.13
C GLU A 204 5.29 -1.36 -0.12
N PRO A 205 5.77 -1.81 1.04
CA PRO A 205 6.51 -3.06 1.11
C PRO A 205 5.64 -4.26 0.72
N MET A 206 6.21 -5.11 -0.13
CA MET A 206 5.70 -6.42 -0.48
C MET A 206 6.69 -7.46 0.04
N VAL A 207 6.23 -8.32 0.94
CA VAL A 207 7.07 -9.26 1.69
C VAL A 207 6.57 -10.68 1.47
N THR A 208 7.48 -11.63 1.28
CA THR A 208 7.18 -13.04 1.08
C THR A 208 7.72 -13.89 2.22
N VAL A 209 7.05 -14.99 2.55
CA VAL A 209 7.58 -15.97 3.52
C VAL A 209 8.85 -16.63 2.98
N GLY A 210 8.92 -16.82 1.66
CA GLY A 210 10.03 -17.51 0.99
C GLY A 210 10.87 -16.59 0.09
N ASP A 211 11.20 -17.11 -1.09
CA ASP A 211 12.02 -16.39 -2.09
C ASP A 211 11.24 -15.20 -2.67
N PRO A 212 11.85 -13.99 -2.80
CA PRO A 212 11.19 -12.82 -3.36
C PRO A 212 11.03 -12.83 -4.89
N ALA A 213 11.54 -13.85 -5.58
CA ALA A 213 11.39 -13.96 -7.02
C ALA A 213 9.93 -14.06 -7.45
N THR A 214 9.57 -13.30 -8.47
CA THR A 214 8.18 -13.14 -8.94
C THR A 214 7.96 -13.74 -10.32
N VAL A 215 6.70 -14.05 -10.61
CA VAL A 215 6.22 -14.45 -11.94
C VAL A 215 4.92 -13.69 -12.21
N GLU A 216 4.83 -13.03 -13.38
CA GLU A 216 3.57 -12.49 -13.89
C GLU A 216 2.78 -13.60 -14.59
N LEU A 217 1.50 -13.71 -14.28
CA LEU A 217 0.63 -14.72 -14.88
C LEU A 217 0.18 -14.32 -16.30
N ASP A 218 -0.40 -15.28 -17.02
CA ASP A 218 -0.86 -15.11 -18.42
C ASP A 218 -1.99 -14.07 -18.57
N ASP A 219 -2.62 -13.63 -17.47
CA ASP A 219 -3.59 -12.54 -17.47
C ASP A 219 -2.95 -11.15 -17.68
N GLY A 220 -1.60 -11.09 -17.65
CA GLY A 220 -0.81 -9.88 -17.87
C GLY A 220 -0.83 -8.88 -16.72
N TRP A 221 -1.32 -9.31 -15.52
CA TRP A 221 -1.43 -8.46 -14.33
C TRP A 221 -0.98 -9.15 -13.05
N THR A 222 -1.60 -10.31 -12.73
CA THR A 222 -1.38 -10.97 -11.44
C THR A 222 0.07 -11.40 -11.28
N VAL A 223 0.71 -10.93 -10.22
CA VAL A 223 2.09 -11.25 -9.87
C VAL A 223 2.10 -12.20 -8.69
N VAL A 224 2.72 -13.36 -8.87
CA VAL A 224 2.82 -14.41 -7.84
C VAL A 224 4.25 -14.64 -7.40
N THR A 225 4.44 -15.22 -6.21
CA THR A 225 5.73 -15.74 -5.78
C THR A 225 6.10 -16.96 -6.63
N LYS A 226 7.37 -17.03 -7.04
CA LYS A 226 7.84 -18.14 -7.90
C LYS A 226 7.87 -19.48 -7.16
N ASP A 227 8.04 -19.47 -5.87
CA ASP A 227 8.13 -20.65 -5.02
C ASP A 227 6.78 -21.07 -4.40
N GLY A 228 5.70 -20.31 -4.64
CA GLY A 228 4.36 -20.54 -4.08
C GLY A 228 4.24 -20.16 -2.61
N SER A 229 5.23 -19.46 -2.03
CA SER A 229 5.14 -18.96 -0.67
C SER A 229 4.16 -17.81 -0.55
N ARG A 230 3.55 -17.65 0.63
CA ARG A 230 2.59 -16.56 0.88
C ARG A 230 3.27 -15.20 0.89
N ALA A 231 2.53 -14.18 0.49
CA ALA A 231 2.96 -12.78 0.47
C ALA A 231 2.00 -11.89 1.26
N ALA A 232 2.50 -10.72 1.66
CA ALA A 232 1.70 -9.64 2.24
C ALA A 232 2.12 -8.31 1.61
N HIS A 233 1.15 -7.42 1.45
CA HIS A 233 1.30 -6.07 0.94
C HIS A 233 0.58 -5.09 1.86
N PHE A 234 1.29 -4.09 2.32
CA PHE A 234 0.73 -2.96 3.07
C PHE A 234 1.22 -1.67 2.45
N GLU A 235 0.36 -0.66 2.41
CA GLU A 235 0.69 0.60 1.76
C GLU A 235 -0.05 1.76 2.38
N HIS A 236 0.64 2.91 2.44
CA HIS A 236 0.03 4.21 2.66
C HIS A 236 0.63 5.30 1.78
N THR A 237 -0.23 6.23 1.36
CA THR A 237 0.19 7.53 0.81
C THR A 237 0.55 8.49 1.95
N VAL A 238 1.76 9.08 1.87
CA VAL A 238 2.25 10.07 2.84
C VAL A 238 2.68 11.36 2.15
N ALA A 239 2.40 12.50 2.75
CA ALA A 239 2.96 13.79 2.36
C ALA A 239 4.05 14.21 3.35
N ILE A 240 5.16 14.73 2.81
CA ILE A 240 6.20 15.40 3.60
C ILE A 240 5.71 16.79 3.92
N THR A 241 5.63 17.15 5.20
CA THR A 241 5.27 18.51 5.65
C THR A 241 6.34 19.10 6.56
N PRO A 242 6.32 20.43 6.79
CA PRO A 242 7.25 21.04 7.75
C PRO A 242 7.06 20.56 9.20
N GLU A 243 5.82 20.16 9.53
CA GLU A 243 5.43 19.72 10.89
C GLU A 243 5.70 18.22 11.12
N GLY A 244 5.98 17.48 10.07
CA GLY A 244 6.18 16.01 10.12
C GLY A 244 5.52 15.31 8.95
N PRO A 245 5.56 13.97 8.89
CA PRO A 245 4.87 13.22 7.86
C PRO A 245 3.35 13.33 8.08
N TRP A 246 2.58 13.41 7.02
CA TRP A 246 1.12 13.32 7.09
C TRP A 246 0.66 12.11 6.29
N VAL A 247 0.20 11.07 6.98
CA VAL A 247 -0.26 9.84 6.30
C VAL A 247 -1.68 10.07 5.79
N LEU A 248 -1.77 10.35 4.49
CA LEU A 248 -3.01 10.86 3.87
C LEU A 248 -4.12 9.81 3.80
N THR A 249 -3.77 8.53 3.79
CA THR A 249 -4.68 7.38 3.74
C THR A 249 -4.95 6.72 5.10
N ALA A 250 -4.39 7.24 6.21
CA ALA A 250 -4.74 6.82 7.56
C ALA A 250 -5.79 7.78 8.16
N GLU A 251 -6.90 7.27 8.73
CA GLU A 251 -8.00 8.10 9.25
C GLU A 251 -7.51 9.12 10.30
N ASP A 252 -6.54 8.73 11.13
CA ASP A 252 -5.93 9.56 12.18
C ASP A 252 -4.69 10.37 11.71
N GLY A 253 -4.41 10.37 10.40
CA GLY A 253 -3.22 11.02 9.84
C GLY A 253 -1.90 10.31 10.14
N GLY A 254 -1.95 9.10 10.70
CA GLY A 254 -0.79 8.28 11.05
C GLY A 254 -0.39 8.34 12.53
N VAL A 255 -1.23 8.92 13.40
CA VAL A 255 -0.92 9.07 14.84
C VAL A 255 -0.61 7.72 15.49
N ALA A 256 -1.48 6.73 15.33
CA ALA A 256 -1.30 5.42 15.94
C ALA A 256 -0.08 4.67 15.38
N GLY A 257 0.08 4.63 14.04
CA GLY A 257 1.15 3.86 13.40
C GLY A 257 2.55 4.46 13.59
N LEU A 258 2.66 5.79 13.72
CA LEU A 258 3.96 6.47 13.91
C LEU A 258 4.37 6.57 15.37
N ALA A 259 3.44 6.42 16.34
CA ALA A 259 3.72 6.52 17.76
C ALA A 259 4.83 5.55 18.24
N PRO A 260 4.89 4.27 17.82
CA PRO A 260 5.96 3.35 18.21
C PRO A 260 7.36 3.81 17.77
N PHE A 261 7.45 4.65 16.75
CA PHE A 261 8.69 5.20 16.21
C PHE A 261 9.05 6.58 16.81
N GLY A 262 8.23 7.10 17.73
CA GLY A 262 8.46 8.40 18.37
C GLY A 262 8.30 9.59 17.42
N VAL A 263 7.58 9.42 16.30
CA VAL A 263 7.34 10.46 15.29
C VAL A 263 5.93 11.01 15.47
N THR A 264 5.84 12.35 15.53
CA THR A 264 4.55 13.05 15.56
C THR A 264 4.16 13.43 14.14
N PRO A 265 3.03 12.96 13.62
CA PRO A 265 2.56 13.35 12.30
C PRO A 265 1.92 14.75 12.34
N ARG A 266 1.79 15.37 11.17
CA ARG A 266 0.76 16.40 10.95
C ARG A 266 -0.61 15.71 10.98
N THR A 267 -1.60 16.34 11.60
CA THR A 267 -3.00 15.90 11.67
C THR A 267 -3.94 16.91 11.03
#